data_7575ddfd479db49da17ec14bb150f9bd
#
_entry.id   7575ddfd479db49da17ec14bb150f9bd
#
_cell.length_a   1.000
_cell.length_b   1.000
_cell.length_c   1.000
_cell.angle_alpha   90.00
_cell.angle_beta   90.00
_cell.angle_gamma   90.00
#
_symmetry.space_group_name_H-M   'P 1'
#
loop_
_entity.id
_entity.type
_entity.pdbx_description
1 polymer ?
#
loop_
_entity_poly.entity_id
_entity_poly.type
_entity_poly.pdbx_seq_one_letter_code
_entity_poly.pdbx_strand_id
1 'polypeptide(L)'
;RIAQYRTAFMRALTDERSNARGGVWGSPGPVAGNDDMGANDSADADGKCHNSNEDDTIGRMSETNNDNLWPAPTADGPLNATVTIPGSKSLSNRYLILAVLGAKPVTLVGLLRSRDTELMMGALSALGVRCDIDPENDTTVTVTPPESGRFSGNVGVYCGLAGTVMRFVPGLALFADAPVRFDGDDQAYARPMQPVLDGLEQLGARVEYHGEHGRLPFTITPPRHDGKQADDGSAAAKVSIDSSGSSQFISGLLLIGSRLPGGLELRHTGEKTPSLPHIRMTVADVNGASGNATADEESRVWRVGHAALQLPERVVVEPDLSNAAPFLGAALI
;
A
#
# COMPACT_ATOMS: atom_id res chain seq x y z
N ARG A 1 12.05 -14.34 -16.64
CA ARG A 1 11.55 -14.02 -15.28
C ARG A 1 12.09 -15.01 -14.24
N ILE A 2 12.09 -16.31 -14.50
CA ILE A 2 12.65 -17.34 -13.59
C ILE A 2 14.13 -17.07 -13.28
N ALA A 3 14.93 -16.69 -14.28
CA ALA A 3 16.33 -16.36 -14.10
C ALA A 3 16.54 -15.15 -13.16
N GLN A 4 15.64 -14.15 -13.18
CA GLN A 4 15.70 -13.00 -12.28
C GLN A 4 15.43 -13.39 -10.81
N TYR A 5 14.51 -14.32 -10.56
CA TYR A 5 14.23 -14.82 -9.22
C TYR A 5 15.36 -15.69 -8.67
N ARG A 6 15.97 -16.54 -9.52
CA ARG A 6 17.16 -17.34 -9.15
C ARG A 6 18.32 -16.41 -8.77
N THR A 7 18.49 -15.30 -9.47
CA THR A 7 19.50 -14.29 -9.20
C THR A 7 19.28 -13.58 -7.87
N ALA A 8 18.04 -13.16 -7.57
CA ALA A 8 17.67 -12.55 -6.29
C ALA A 8 17.89 -13.53 -5.12
N PHE A 9 17.52 -14.80 -5.30
CA PHE A 9 17.72 -15.86 -4.35
C PHE A 9 19.21 -16.09 -4.03
N MET A 10 20.04 -16.23 -5.06
CA MET A 10 21.49 -16.44 -4.88
C MET A 10 22.18 -15.23 -4.22
N ARG A 11 21.68 -14.02 -4.46
CA ARG A 11 22.20 -12.80 -3.81
C ARG A 11 21.87 -12.79 -2.32
N ALA A 12 20.65 -13.16 -1.94
CA ALA A 12 20.27 -13.29 -0.52
C ALA A 12 21.15 -14.31 0.22
N LEU A 13 21.47 -15.45 -0.40
CA LEU A 13 22.33 -16.48 0.20
C LEU A 13 23.81 -16.06 0.31
N THR A 14 24.30 -15.17 -0.57
CA THR A 14 25.67 -14.67 -0.51
C THR A 14 25.82 -13.53 0.48
N ASP A 15 24.81 -12.69 0.65
CA ASP A 15 24.82 -11.57 1.61
C ASP A 15 24.79 -12.04 3.07
N GLU A 16 24.14 -13.16 3.40
CA GLU A 16 24.22 -13.75 4.75
C GLU A 16 25.63 -14.18 5.14
N ARG A 17 26.48 -14.58 4.19
CA ARG A 17 27.90 -14.87 4.48
C ARG A 17 28.75 -13.63 4.73
N SER A 18 28.35 -12.46 4.23
CA SER A 18 29.05 -11.19 4.44
C SER A 18 28.59 -10.47 5.71
N ASN A 19 27.33 -10.66 6.13
CA ASN A 19 26.77 -10.02 7.34
C ASN A 19 27.20 -10.66 8.67
N ALA A 20 27.87 -11.81 8.64
CA ALA A 20 28.55 -12.37 9.81
C ALA A 20 29.80 -11.57 10.22
N ARG A 21 30.17 -10.52 9.49
CA ARG A 21 31.24 -9.55 9.85
C ARG A 21 30.68 -8.15 9.67
N GLY A 22 30.31 -7.53 10.79
CA GLY A 22 29.68 -6.23 10.91
C GLY A 22 30.09 -5.16 9.89
N GLY A 23 29.11 -4.53 9.28
CA GLY A 23 29.31 -3.41 8.36
C GLY A 23 28.06 -2.54 8.27
N VAL A 24 28.21 -1.30 8.65
CA VAL A 24 27.25 -0.19 8.65
C VAL A 24 26.84 0.16 7.21
N TRP A 25 25.54 0.30 6.94
CA TRP A 25 25.00 0.79 5.67
C TRP A 25 25.24 2.30 5.50
N GLY A 26 26.06 2.65 4.51
CA GLY A 26 26.23 4.03 4.06
C GLY A 26 25.24 4.38 2.94
N SER A 27 24.65 5.58 3.03
CA SER A 27 23.74 6.16 2.05
C SER A 27 24.42 6.37 0.68
N PRO A 28 23.77 6.15 -0.46
CA PRO A 28 24.31 6.55 -1.76
C PRO A 28 24.15 8.05 -2.00
N GLY A 29 25.26 8.72 -2.36
CA GLY A 29 25.31 10.12 -2.76
C GLY A 29 24.72 10.36 -4.17
N PRO A 30 24.56 11.64 -4.56
CA PRO A 30 23.81 12.02 -5.75
C PRO A 30 24.59 11.76 -7.06
N VAL A 31 23.88 11.28 -8.08
CA VAL A 31 24.39 11.13 -9.43
C VAL A 31 24.16 12.44 -10.19
N ALA A 32 25.24 12.98 -10.77
CA ALA A 32 25.28 14.20 -11.56
C ALA A 32 24.55 14.01 -12.91
N GLY A 33 23.85 15.07 -13.33
CA GLY A 33 23.20 15.15 -14.62
C GLY A 33 24.21 15.35 -15.77
N ASN A 34 23.75 14.99 -16.96
CA ASN A 34 24.30 15.51 -18.22
C ASN A 34 23.16 15.90 -19.14
N ASP A 35 23.13 17.20 -19.43
CA ASP A 35 22.41 17.82 -20.53
C ASP A 35 23.09 17.41 -21.85
N ASP A 36 22.31 17.11 -22.90
CA ASP A 36 22.51 17.80 -24.16
C ASP A 36 21.33 17.66 -25.13
N MET A 37 21.11 18.76 -25.85
CA MET A 37 20.05 19.04 -26.79
C MET A 37 20.32 18.46 -28.17
N GLY A 38 19.28 18.27 -28.97
CA GLY A 38 19.40 18.12 -30.41
C GLY A 38 18.10 17.80 -31.12
N ALA A 39 17.40 18.84 -31.57
CA ALA A 39 16.27 18.76 -32.48
C ALA A 39 16.75 18.37 -33.91
N ASN A 40 15.92 17.68 -34.67
CA ASN A 40 15.48 18.14 -36.00
C ASN A 40 14.42 17.23 -36.64
N ASP A 41 13.51 17.94 -37.31
CA ASP A 41 12.43 17.50 -38.19
C ASP A 41 12.86 16.69 -39.40
N SER A 42 11.98 15.82 -39.91
CA SER A 42 11.33 16.00 -41.23
C SER A 42 10.47 14.80 -41.61
N ALA A 43 9.25 15.12 -42.03
CA ALA A 43 8.29 14.23 -42.68
C ALA A 43 8.73 13.86 -44.08
N ASP A 44 8.30 12.69 -44.62
CA ASP A 44 7.58 12.65 -45.91
C ASP A 44 6.83 11.31 -46.13
N ALA A 45 5.74 11.47 -46.86
CA ALA A 45 4.77 10.48 -47.24
C ALA A 45 5.24 9.60 -48.39
N ASP A 46 4.76 8.35 -48.46
CA ASP A 46 3.95 7.82 -49.56
C ASP A 46 3.73 6.31 -49.42
N GLY A 47 2.49 5.93 -49.67
CA GLY A 47 2.00 4.55 -49.57
C GLY A 47 2.38 3.68 -50.75
N LYS A 48 2.31 2.36 -50.50
CA LYS A 48 1.67 1.36 -51.38
C LYS A 48 1.71 -0.04 -50.72
N CYS A 49 0.53 -0.64 -50.63
CA CYS A 49 0.36 -2.06 -50.39
C CYS A 49 0.93 -2.94 -51.48
N HIS A 50 1.60 -4.04 -51.14
CA HIS A 50 1.56 -5.27 -51.89
C HIS A 50 1.66 -6.49 -51.01
N ASN A 51 0.66 -7.35 -51.17
CA ASN A 51 0.52 -8.67 -50.64
C ASN A 51 1.37 -9.66 -51.46
N SER A 52 2.11 -10.58 -50.83
CA SER A 52 2.34 -11.93 -51.35
C SER A 52 3.13 -12.81 -50.34
N ASN A 53 2.44 -13.82 -49.85
CA ASN A 53 2.84 -15.23 -49.65
C ASN A 53 4.14 -15.63 -48.92
N GLU A 54 3.87 -16.38 -47.85
CA GLU A 54 4.46 -17.70 -47.49
C GLU A 54 5.97 -17.88 -47.66
N ASP A 55 6.71 -18.05 -46.60
CA ASP A 55 7.29 -19.31 -46.17
C ASP A 55 8.33 -19.11 -45.05
N ASP A 56 8.33 -20.08 -44.14
CA ASP A 56 9.40 -20.51 -43.25
C ASP A 56 10.59 -19.59 -43.05
N THR A 57 10.63 -18.94 -41.89
CA THR A 57 11.89 -18.68 -41.21
C THR A 57 11.65 -18.59 -39.73
N ILE A 58 12.02 -19.64 -38.99
CA ILE A 58 12.39 -19.53 -37.57
C ILE A 58 13.44 -18.45 -37.52
N GLY A 59 12.99 -17.23 -37.24
CA GLY A 59 13.82 -16.04 -37.21
C GLY A 59 14.93 -16.26 -36.16
N ARG A 60 16.18 -16.21 -36.62
CA ARG A 60 17.35 -15.96 -35.79
C ARG A 60 17.02 -14.89 -34.78
N MET A 61 17.01 -15.26 -33.50
CA MET A 61 17.04 -14.30 -32.39
C MET A 61 18.26 -13.43 -32.66
N SER A 62 18.02 -12.14 -32.91
CA SER A 62 19.10 -11.16 -33.04
C SER A 62 19.98 -11.29 -31.79
N GLU A 63 21.27 -11.37 -31.99
CA GLU A 63 22.29 -11.25 -30.96
C GLU A 63 22.06 -9.89 -30.26
N THR A 64 21.32 -9.92 -29.17
CA THR A 64 21.22 -8.77 -28.28
C THR A 64 22.58 -8.58 -27.66
N ASN A 65 23.16 -7.39 -27.80
CA ASN A 65 24.39 -6.97 -27.16
C ASN A 65 24.41 -7.45 -25.70
N ASN A 66 25.30 -8.39 -25.42
CA ASN A 66 25.42 -9.11 -24.15
C ASN A 66 26.19 -8.32 -23.09
N ASP A 67 26.59 -7.06 -23.40
CA ASP A 67 27.52 -6.28 -22.59
C ASP A 67 26.94 -5.77 -21.26
N ASN A 68 25.65 -5.97 -21.00
CA ASN A 68 24.97 -5.57 -19.75
C ASN A 68 24.34 -6.74 -18.97
N LEU A 69 24.67 -7.99 -19.30
CA LEU A 69 24.16 -9.13 -18.53
C LEU A 69 25.03 -9.37 -17.29
N TRP A 70 24.42 -9.24 -16.11
CA TRP A 70 25.05 -9.64 -14.87
C TRP A 70 25.05 -11.18 -14.76
N PRO A 71 26.25 -11.84 -14.65
CA PRO A 71 26.30 -13.29 -14.49
C PRO A 71 25.72 -13.67 -13.14
N ALA A 72 24.65 -14.48 -13.15
CA ALA A 72 24.08 -14.99 -11.91
C ALA A 72 25.09 -15.93 -11.21
N PRO A 73 25.23 -15.81 -9.86
CA PRO A 73 26.03 -16.77 -9.11
C PRO A 73 25.51 -18.19 -9.33
N THR A 74 26.40 -19.15 -9.48
CA THR A 74 26.08 -20.59 -9.56
C THR A 74 26.50 -21.25 -8.26
N ALA A 75 25.72 -22.23 -7.80
CA ALA A 75 26.08 -23.07 -6.67
C ALA A 75 26.96 -24.23 -7.11
N ASP A 76 27.99 -24.56 -6.34
CA ASP A 76 28.91 -25.67 -6.62
C ASP A 76 28.30 -27.03 -6.23
N GLY A 77 27.09 -27.07 -5.69
CA GLY A 77 26.38 -28.27 -5.26
C GLY A 77 24.97 -27.99 -4.73
N PRO A 78 24.28 -29.02 -4.20
CA PRO A 78 22.96 -28.85 -3.62
C PRO A 78 22.95 -27.81 -2.51
N LEU A 79 21.97 -26.91 -2.53
CA LEU A 79 21.79 -25.89 -1.51
C LEU A 79 20.99 -26.47 -0.34
N ASN A 80 21.46 -26.22 0.89
CA ASN A 80 20.74 -26.47 2.12
C ASN A 80 20.72 -25.17 2.93
N ALA A 81 19.61 -24.45 2.87
CA ALA A 81 19.46 -23.18 3.52
C ALA A 81 18.06 -23.01 4.12
N THR A 82 17.98 -22.32 5.27
CA THR A 82 16.73 -21.86 5.86
C THR A 82 16.54 -20.41 5.52
N VAL A 83 15.38 -20.06 4.93
CA VAL A 83 15.04 -18.67 4.58
C VAL A 83 13.86 -18.24 5.43
N THR A 84 14.02 -17.15 6.20
CA THR A 84 12.95 -16.54 6.94
C THR A 84 12.18 -15.59 6.02
N ILE A 85 10.89 -15.83 5.86
CA ILE A 85 10.03 -14.99 5.04
C ILE A 85 9.53 -13.83 5.89
N PRO A 86 9.69 -12.57 5.43
CA PRO A 86 9.21 -11.41 6.16
C PRO A 86 7.68 -11.36 6.21
N GLY A 87 7.15 -10.61 7.16
CA GLY A 87 5.72 -10.38 7.29
C GLY A 87 5.09 -9.75 6.05
N SER A 88 3.82 -10.03 5.83
CA SER A 88 3.07 -9.48 4.69
C SER A 88 2.97 -7.96 4.76
N LYS A 89 3.38 -7.28 3.68
CA LYS A 89 3.23 -5.82 3.54
C LYS A 89 1.78 -5.39 3.62
N SER A 90 0.92 -6.15 2.98
CA SER A 90 -0.52 -5.86 2.93
C SER A 90 -1.18 -5.96 4.29
N LEU A 91 -0.83 -6.96 5.09
CA LEU A 91 -1.32 -7.14 6.46
C LEU A 91 -0.69 -6.13 7.41
N SER A 92 0.65 -5.90 7.32
CA SER A 92 1.34 -4.92 8.16
C SER A 92 0.67 -3.55 8.10
N ASN A 93 0.40 -3.04 6.90
CA ASN A 93 -0.24 -1.72 6.74
C ASN A 93 -1.71 -1.72 7.22
N ARG A 94 -2.46 -2.81 7.07
CA ARG A 94 -3.83 -2.91 7.59
C ARG A 94 -3.87 -2.96 9.12
N TYR A 95 -3.02 -3.76 9.73
CA TYR A 95 -2.96 -3.84 11.20
C TYR A 95 -2.48 -2.55 11.83
N LEU A 96 -1.57 -1.80 11.20
CA LEU A 96 -1.20 -0.45 11.64
C LEU A 96 -2.42 0.48 11.66
N ILE A 97 -3.26 0.47 10.63
CA ILE A 97 -4.50 1.27 10.58
C ILE A 97 -5.54 0.79 11.59
N LEU A 98 -5.77 -0.54 11.70
CA LEU A 98 -6.75 -1.07 12.64
C LEU A 98 -6.35 -0.84 14.10
N ALA A 99 -5.05 -0.92 14.41
CA ALA A 99 -4.53 -0.64 15.74
C ALA A 99 -4.81 0.80 16.19
N VAL A 100 -4.69 1.79 15.30
CA VAL A 100 -4.94 3.19 15.64
C VAL A 100 -6.42 3.56 15.70
N LEU A 101 -7.28 2.76 15.07
CA LEU A 101 -8.75 2.93 15.14
C LEU A 101 -9.36 2.30 16.40
N GLY A 102 -8.62 1.44 17.08
CA GLY A 102 -8.96 0.91 18.40
C GLY A 102 -8.71 1.92 19.51
N ALA A 103 -9.03 1.52 20.75
CA ALA A 103 -8.88 2.36 21.94
C ALA A 103 -7.66 1.99 22.81
N LYS A 104 -7.01 0.87 22.56
CA LYS A 104 -5.93 0.32 23.38
C LYS A 104 -4.65 0.14 22.59
N PRO A 105 -3.48 0.20 23.23
CA PRO A 105 -2.23 -0.17 22.60
C PRO A 105 -2.26 -1.62 22.08
N VAL A 106 -1.63 -1.85 20.91
CA VAL A 106 -1.51 -3.17 20.29
C VAL A 106 -0.06 -3.40 19.89
N THR A 107 0.50 -4.56 20.23
CA THR A 107 1.83 -4.98 19.80
C THR A 107 1.72 -5.84 18.55
N LEU A 108 2.26 -5.33 17.43
CA LEU A 108 2.37 -6.05 16.17
C LEU A 108 3.72 -6.76 16.11
N VAL A 109 3.73 -8.07 15.85
CA VAL A 109 4.93 -8.90 15.80
C VAL A 109 5.13 -9.45 14.41
N GLY A 110 6.34 -9.41 13.90
CA GLY A 110 6.65 -9.80 12.52
C GLY A 110 6.20 -8.74 11.50
N LEU A 111 6.06 -7.48 11.92
CA LEU A 111 5.76 -6.36 11.02
C LEU A 111 6.84 -6.28 9.94
N LEU A 112 6.44 -6.18 8.68
CA LEU A 112 7.40 -5.96 7.60
C LEU A 112 8.13 -4.63 7.82
N ARG A 113 9.46 -4.66 7.82
CA ARG A 113 10.29 -3.45 7.76
C ARG A 113 10.58 -3.12 6.30
N SER A 114 10.01 -2.06 5.82
CA SER A 114 10.15 -1.59 4.43
C SER A 114 9.89 -0.09 4.36
N ARG A 115 10.33 0.56 3.27
CA ARG A 115 10.01 1.98 3.06
C ARG A 115 8.52 2.29 3.22
N ASP A 116 7.63 1.42 2.71
CA ASP A 116 6.19 1.64 2.78
C ASP A 116 5.65 1.60 4.22
N THR A 117 6.15 0.68 5.05
CA THR A 117 5.73 0.57 6.46
C THR A 117 6.35 1.65 7.33
N GLU A 118 7.57 2.09 7.03
CA GLU A 118 8.19 3.25 7.68
C GLU A 118 7.39 4.53 7.37
N LEU A 119 7.00 4.73 6.10
CA LEU A 119 6.15 5.86 5.71
C LEU A 119 4.78 5.78 6.39
N MET A 120 4.21 4.58 6.56
CA MET A 120 2.96 4.39 7.30
C MET A 120 3.11 4.79 8.77
N MET A 121 4.14 4.30 9.46
CA MET A 121 4.40 4.69 10.86
C MET A 121 4.68 6.19 11.00
N GLY A 122 5.43 6.77 10.06
CA GLY A 122 5.68 8.22 10.02
C GLY A 122 4.39 9.02 9.84
N ALA A 123 3.50 8.59 8.93
CA ALA A 123 2.20 9.19 8.71
C ALA A 123 1.30 9.11 9.97
N LEU A 124 1.28 7.96 10.63
CA LEU A 124 0.54 7.76 11.88
C LEU A 124 1.12 8.63 13.02
N SER A 125 2.45 8.73 13.11
CA SER A 125 3.12 9.58 14.10
C SER A 125 2.78 11.06 13.89
N ALA A 126 2.73 11.54 12.64
CA ALA A 126 2.27 12.90 12.32
C ALA A 126 0.83 13.15 12.81
N LEU A 127 -0.02 12.13 12.78
CA LEU A 127 -1.40 12.18 13.27
C LEU A 127 -1.51 11.98 14.80
N GLY A 128 -0.40 11.97 15.55
CA GLY A 128 -0.39 11.88 17.01
C GLY A 128 -0.41 10.45 17.57
N VAL A 129 -0.20 9.45 16.73
CA VAL A 129 -0.04 8.05 17.15
C VAL A 129 1.39 7.81 17.61
N ARG A 130 1.59 7.01 18.66
CA ARG A 130 2.90 6.57 19.06
C ARG A 130 3.16 5.16 18.53
N CYS A 131 4.29 4.98 17.82
CA CYS A 131 4.79 3.69 17.34
C CYS A 131 6.14 3.40 18.01
N ASP A 132 6.15 2.52 18.99
CA ASP A 132 7.35 2.15 19.74
C ASP A 132 7.93 0.86 19.14
N ILE A 133 9.11 0.95 18.54
CA ILE A 133 9.84 -0.18 17.96
C ILE A 133 10.63 -0.86 19.07
N ASP A 134 10.51 -2.19 19.17
CA ASP A 134 11.28 -2.98 20.11
C ASP A 134 12.79 -2.92 19.74
N PRO A 135 13.67 -2.48 20.65
CA PRO A 135 15.10 -2.35 20.36
C PRO A 135 15.80 -3.70 20.12
N GLU A 136 15.25 -4.81 20.61
CA GLU A 136 15.81 -6.15 20.44
C GLU A 136 15.26 -6.86 19.19
N ASN A 137 14.06 -6.45 18.72
CA ASN A 137 13.42 -7.01 17.54
C ASN A 137 12.65 -5.93 16.78
N ASP A 138 13.28 -5.33 15.80
CA ASP A 138 12.75 -4.22 15.01
C ASP A 138 11.46 -4.55 14.22
N THR A 139 11.11 -5.84 14.08
CA THR A 139 9.84 -6.27 13.49
C THR A 139 8.69 -6.32 14.51
N THR A 140 8.96 -5.98 15.77
CA THR A 140 7.96 -5.85 16.83
C THR A 140 7.71 -4.38 17.11
N VAL A 141 6.46 -3.93 16.93
CA VAL A 141 6.07 -2.52 17.08
C VAL A 141 4.84 -2.41 17.95
N THR A 142 4.89 -1.61 19.00
CA THR A 142 3.72 -1.29 19.82
C THR A 142 3.11 0.01 19.32
N VAL A 143 1.86 -0.07 18.87
CA VAL A 143 1.07 1.05 18.35
C VAL A 143 0.12 1.53 19.42
N THR A 144 0.24 2.79 19.84
CA THR A 144 -0.60 3.43 20.85
C THR A 144 -1.43 4.53 20.20
N PRO A 145 -2.77 4.37 20.13
CA PRO A 145 -3.67 5.40 19.63
C PRO A 145 -3.60 6.69 20.45
N PRO A 146 -4.01 7.86 19.91
CA PRO A 146 -4.12 9.10 20.69
C PRO A 146 -5.12 8.93 21.84
N GLU A 147 -4.75 9.36 23.05
CA GLU A 147 -5.62 9.28 24.25
C GLU A 147 -6.94 10.03 24.10
N SER A 148 -6.93 11.14 23.35
CA SER A 148 -8.15 11.91 23.03
C SER A 148 -9.14 11.15 22.16
N GLY A 149 -8.73 10.03 21.56
CA GLY A 149 -9.49 9.34 20.52
C GLY A 149 -9.58 10.14 19.21
N ARG A 150 -8.94 11.31 19.07
CA ARG A 150 -8.90 12.12 17.84
C ARG A 150 -7.47 12.21 17.31
N PHE A 151 -7.34 12.23 16.00
CA PHE A 151 -6.06 12.43 15.36
C PHE A 151 -5.69 13.91 15.33
N SER A 152 -4.38 14.20 15.35
CA SER A 152 -3.87 15.56 15.25
C SER A 152 -4.12 16.12 13.86
N GLY A 153 -4.65 17.34 13.79
CA GLY A 153 -4.75 18.14 12.57
C GLY A 153 -3.69 19.22 12.50
N ASN A 154 -3.78 20.08 11.49
CA ASN A 154 -2.78 21.11 11.12
C ASN A 154 -1.38 20.51 10.92
N VAL A 155 -1.32 19.27 10.43
CA VAL A 155 -0.11 18.50 10.19
C VAL A 155 0.02 18.12 8.72
N GLY A 156 1.28 17.81 8.31
CA GLY A 156 1.59 17.26 7.01
C GLY A 156 1.88 15.76 7.11
N VAL A 157 1.26 14.97 6.25
CA VAL A 157 1.51 13.55 6.06
C VAL A 157 2.28 13.38 4.76
N TYR A 158 3.48 12.83 4.85
CA TYR A 158 4.29 12.49 3.68
C TYR A 158 4.08 11.02 3.30
N CYS A 159 3.50 10.78 2.14
CA CYS A 159 3.14 9.45 1.66
C CYS A 159 4.29 8.75 0.90
N GLY A 160 5.34 9.50 0.49
CA GLY A 160 6.35 9.00 -0.45
C GLY A 160 5.69 8.47 -1.71
N LEU A 161 6.03 7.24 -2.10
CA LEU A 161 5.39 6.51 -3.18
C LEU A 161 4.53 5.33 -2.67
N ALA A 162 4.27 5.26 -1.35
CA ALA A 162 3.58 4.15 -0.73
C ALA A 162 2.06 4.16 -1.01
N GLY A 163 1.61 3.25 -1.86
CA GLY A 163 0.19 3.18 -2.28
C GLY A 163 -0.79 2.96 -1.14
N THR A 164 -0.40 2.22 -0.12
CA THR A 164 -1.22 1.98 1.08
C THR A 164 -1.32 3.22 1.95
N VAL A 165 -0.22 3.96 2.14
CA VAL A 165 -0.25 5.24 2.87
C VAL A 165 -1.18 6.22 2.16
N MET A 166 -0.98 6.41 0.84
CA MET A 166 -1.80 7.30 0.01
C MET A 166 -3.31 7.02 0.11
N ARG A 167 -3.74 5.75 0.27
CA ARG A 167 -5.17 5.37 0.19
C ARG A 167 -5.81 4.99 1.52
N PHE A 168 -5.02 4.64 2.53
CA PHE A 168 -5.57 4.25 3.84
C PHE A 168 -5.54 5.41 4.84
N VAL A 169 -4.41 6.15 4.90
CA VAL A 169 -4.25 7.23 5.88
C VAL A 169 -5.23 8.41 5.66
N PRO A 170 -5.59 8.82 4.42
CA PRO A 170 -6.58 9.88 4.22
C PRO A 170 -7.91 9.67 4.94
N GLY A 171 -8.34 8.41 5.09
CA GLY A 171 -9.55 8.07 5.86
C GLY A 171 -9.47 8.47 7.33
N LEU A 172 -8.28 8.46 7.93
CA LEU A 172 -8.07 8.87 9.32
C LEU A 172 -8.29 10.38 9.52
N ALA A 173 -8.09 11.18 8.47
CA ALA A 173 -8.31 12.62 8.53
C ALA A 173 -9.77 13.00 8.83
N LEU A 174 -10.75 12.11 8.58
CA LEU A 174 -12.15 12.34 8.98
C LEU A 174 -12.30 12.49 10.51
N PHE A 175 -11.39 11.90 11.26
CA PHE A 175 -11.41 11.87 12.73
C PHE A 175 -10.34 12.79 13.34
N ALA A 176 -9.71 13.64 12.54
CA ALA A 176 -8.76 14.65 13.03
C ALA A 176 -9.48 15.84 13.66
N ASP A 177 -8.75 16.61 14.46
CA ASP A 177 -9.25 17.82 15.10
C ASP A 177 -9.15 19.09 14.22
N ALA A 178 -8.35 19.01 13.14
CA ALA A 178 -8.13 20.09 12.17
C ALA A 178 -7.71 19.52 10.80
N PRO A 179 -7.56 20.36 9.74
CA PRO A 179 -7.15 19.89 8.42
C PRO A 179 -5.81 19.17 8.42
N VAL A 180 -5.69 18.15 7.55
CA VAL A 180 -4.48 17.35 7.34
C VAL A 180 -4.03 17.48 5.88
N ARG A 181 -2.79 17.89 5.65
CA ARG A 181 -2.18 17.98 4.32
C ARG A 181 -1.49 16.67 3.97
N PHE A 182 -1.68 16.20 2.75
CA PHE A 182 -1.04 15.01 2.18
C PHE A 182 -0.13 15.42 1.03
N ASP A 183 1.09 14.87 1.03
CA ASP A 183 2.09 15.10 0.01
C ASP A 183 2.91 13.80 -0.24
N GLY A 184 3.78 13.78 -1.24
CA GLY A 184 4.57 12.59 -1.57
C GLY A 184 5.72 12.86 -2.52
N ASP A 185 6.34 11.78 -3.03
CA ASP A 185 7.36 11.85 -4.06
C ASP A 185 6.75 12.39 -5.39
N ASP A 186 7.56 12.97 -6.26
CA ASP A 186 7.10 13.49 -7.58
C ASP A 186 6.36 12.41 -8.39
N GLN A 187 6.84 11.15 -8.34
CA GLN A 187 6.19 10.03 -9.03
C GLN A 187 4.83 9.66 -8.42
N ALA A 188 4.57 10.06 -7.17
CA ALA A 188 3.27 9.83 -6.53
C ALA A 188 2.18 10.72 -7.12
N TYR A 189 2.54 11.89 -7.66
CA TYR A 189 1.59 12.82 -8.28
C TYR A 189 0.93 12.24 -9.54
N ALA A 190 1.57 11.28 -10.21
CA ALA A 190 0.97 10.56 -11.34
C ALA A 190 -0.08 9.51 -10.92
N ARG A 191 -0.18 9.18 -9.63
CA ARG A 191 -1.05 8.10 -9.14
C ARG A 191 -2.45 8.60 -8.78
N PRO A 192 -3.51 7.92 -9.28
CA PRO A 192 -4.89 8.36 -9.02
C PRO A 192 -5.26 8.19 -7.55
N MET A 193 -5.95 9.21 -7.02
CA MET A 193 -6.50 9.24 -5.67
C MET A 193 -8.00 9.54 -5.66
N GLN A 194 -8.54 10.02 -6.80
CA GLN A 194 -9.91 10.51 -6.91
C GLN A 194 -10.95 9.60 -6.26
N PRO A 195 -10.99 8.26 -6.49
CA PRO A 195 -12.06 7.44 -5.94
C PRO A 195 -12.11 7.42 -4.41
N VAL A 196 -10.96 7.41 -3.73
CA VAL A 196 -10.96 7.47 -2.27
C VAL A 196 -11.35 8.86 -1.77
N LEU A 197 -10.90 9.91 -2.45
CA LEU A 197 -11.24 11.29 -2.09
C LEU A 197 -12.72 11.58 -2.28
N ASP A 198 -13.33 11.12 -3.39
CA ASP A 198 -14.79 11.17 -3.62
C ASP A 198 -15.56 10.45 -2.50
N GLY A 199 -15.05 9.31 -2.06
CA GLY A 199 -15.62 8.59 -0.92
C GLY A 199 -15.57 9.40 0.38
N LEU A 200 -14.46 10.08 0.65
CA LEU A 200 -14.31 10.93 1.83
C LEU A 200 -15.17 12.19 1.77
N GLU A 201 -15.35 12.78 0.58
CA GLU A 201 -16.26 13.91 0.38
C GLU A 201 -17.72 13.51 0.60
N GLN A 202 -18.14 12.33 0.14
CA GLN A 202 -19.47 11.76 0.43
C GLN A 202 -19.67 11.50 1.93
N LEU A 203 -18.59 11.31 2.69
CA LEU A 203 -18.59 11.19 4.15
C LEU A 203 -18.51 12.55 4.86
N GLY A 204 -18.58 13.66 4.12
CA GLY A 204 -18.64 15.03 4.65
C GLY A 204 -17.30 15.72 4.82
N ALA A 205 -16.19 15.13 4.38
CA ALA A 205 -14.91 15.84 4.32
C ALA A 205 -14.94 16.90 3.21
N ARG A 206 -14.08 17.92 3.35
CA ARG A 206 -13.76 18.84 2.26
C ARG A 206 -12.33 18.57 1.80
N VAL A 207 -12.16 18.38 0.50
CA VAL A 207 -10.85 18.20 -0.12
C VAL A 207 -10.45 19.46 -0.87
N GLU A 208 -9.23 19.94 -0.63
CA GLU A 208 -8.61 21.07 -1.33
C GLU A 208 -7.36 20.55 -2.06
N TYR A 209 -7.36 20.64 -3.38
CA TYR A 209 -6.25 20.19 -4.22
C TYR A 209 -5.22 21.30 -4.39
N HIS A 210 -3.93 20.99 -4.25
CA HIS A 210 -2.82 21.92 -4.44
C HIS A 210 -2.03 21.64 -5.72
N GLY A 211 -2.49 20.67 -6.51
CA GLY A 211 -1.95 20.28 -7.80
C GLY A 211 -3.07 19.80 -8.73
N GLU A 212 -2.83 18.73 -9.48
CA GLU A 212 -3.82 18.13 -10.37
C GLU A 212 -4.97 17.52 -9.55
N HIS A 213 -6.20 17.78 -9.99
CA HIS A 213 -7.41 17.27 -9.34
C HIS A 213 -7.38 15.73 -9.22
N GLY A 214 -7.75 15.22 -8.04
CA GLY A 214 -7.76 13.78 -7.77
C GLY A 214 -6.39 13.17 -7.55
N ARG A 215 -5.36 13.97 -7.26
CA ARG A 215 -3.98 13.56 -7.04
C ARG A 215 -3.36 14.32 -5.87
N LEU A 216 -2.19 13.85 -5.41
CA LEU A 216 -1.36 14.61 -4.48
C LEU A 216 -0.81 15.87 -5.16
N PRO A 217 -0.47 16.95 -4.41
CA PRO A 217 -0.80 17.13 -3.00
C PRO A 217 -2.23 17.68 -2.79
N PHE A 218 -2.82 17.34 -1.63
CA PHE A 218 -4.14 17.84 -1.24
C PHE A 218 -4.24 18.01 0.28
N THR A 219 -5.26 18.77 0.72
CA THR A 219 -5.62 18.92 2.14
C THR A 219 -7.03 18.41 2.37
N ILE A 220 -7.21 17.59 3.41
CA ILE A 220 -8.52 17.11 3.86
C ILE A 220 -8.90 17.88 5.13
N THR A 221 -10.03 18.54 5.08
CA THR A 221 -10.68 19.14 6.26
C THR A 221 -11.75 18.18 6.76
N PRO A 222 -11.69 17.71 8.01
CA PRO A 222 -12.68 16.82 8.57
C PRO A 222 -14.09 17.44 8.57
N PRO A 223 -15.15 16.61 8.56
CA PRO A 223 -16.50 17.10 8.73
C PRO A 223 -16.64 17.83 10.08
N ARG A 224 -17.45 18.88 10.13
CA ARG A 224 -17.77 19.55 11.40
C ARG A 224 -18.58 18.60 12.26
N HIS A 225 -18.04 18.25 13.41
CA HIS A 225 -18.80 17.52 14.42
C HIS A 225 -19.63 18.50 15.21
N ASP A 226 -20.95 18.52 15.02
CA ASP A 226 -21.89 19.36 15.76
C ASP A 226 -22.07 18.94 17.23
N GLY A 227 -21.12 18.21 17.79
CA GLY A 227 -21.14 17.73 19.17
C GLY A 227 -22.19 16.62 19.45
N LYS A 228 -22.96 16.23 18.45
CA LYS A 228 -23.85 15.09 18.56
C LYS A 228 -22.99 13.82 18.53
N GLN A 229 -22.94 13.10 19.65
CA GLN A 229 -22.44 11.72 19.69
C GLN A 229 -23.22 10.91 18.64
N ALA A 230 -22.52 9.99 17.96
CA ALA A 230 -23.18 9.04 17.10
C ALA A 230 -24.29 8.34 17.89
N ASP A 231 -25.53 8.62 17.52
CA ASP A 231 -26.68 7.94 18.11
C ASP A 231 -26.64 6.49 17.65
N ASP A 232 -26.85 5.53 18.55
CA ASP A 232 -26.93 4.09 18.26
C ASP A 232 -28.02 3.72 17.22
N GLY A 233 -28.70 4.68 16.67
CA GLY A 233 -29.74 4.56 15.64
C GLY A 233 -29.40 5.23 14.30
N SER A 234 -28.18 5.74 14.10
CA SER A 234 -27.80 6.38 12.84
C SER A 234 -27.75 5.35 11.70
N ALA A 235 -28.34 5.69 10.55
CA ALA A 235 -28.22 4.86 9.35
C ALA A 235 -26.76 4.83 8.85
N ALA A 236 -26.34 3.69 8.28
CA ALA A 236 -25.02 3.57 7.66
C ALA A 236 -24.84 4.62 6.57
N ALA A 237 -23.65 5.24 6.55
CA ALA A 237 -23.29 6.15 5.48
C ALA A 237 -23.19 5.39 4.15
N LYS A 238 -23.84 5.92 3.11
CA LYS A 238 -23.81 5.30 1.77
C LYS A 238 -22.80 6.02 0.90
N VAL A 239 -21.83 5.27 0.39
CA VAL A 239 -20.75 5.77 -0.45
C VAL A 239 -20.71 4.97 -1.74
N SER A 240 -20.55 5.64 -2.87
CA SER A 240 -20.42 5.01 -4.19
C SER A 240 -19.17 5.55 -4.89
N ILE A 241 -18.28 4.63 -5.30
CA ILE A 241 -17.03 4.98 -5.98
C ILE A 241 -16.74 4.07 -7.15
N ASP A 242 -16.04 4.57 -8.15
CA ASP A 242 -15.42 3.73 -9.18
C ASP A 242 -13.99 3.34 -8.73
N SER A 243 -13.83 2.10 -8.29
CA SER A 243 -12.55 1.55 -7.85
C SER A 243 -11.88 0.63 -8.87
N SER A 244 -12.27 0.70 -10.16
CA SER A 244 -11.72 -0.15 -11.22
C SER A 244 -10.20 -0.14 -11.31
N GLY A 245 -9.57 0.98 -10.93
CA GLY A 245 -8.12 1.16 -10.95
C GLY A 245 -7.37 0.51 -9.78
N SER A 246 -8.02 0.27 -8.64
CA SER A 246 -7.34 -0.31 -7.47
C SER A 246 -8.31 -0.76 -6.37
N SER A 247 -8.08 -1.98 -5.84
CA SER A 247 -8.77 -2.47 -4.64
C SER A 247 -8.45 -1.68 -3.37
N GLN A 248 -7.37 -0.90 -3.36
CA GLN A 248 -6.97 -0.09 -2.21
C GLN A 248 -7.97 1.04 -1.93
N PHE A 249 -8.72 1.52 -2.93
CA PHE A 249 -9.77 2.53 -2.72
C PHE A 249 -10.91 1.98 -1.86
N ILE A 250 -11.38 0.76 -2.18
CA ILE A 250 -12.37 0.04 -1.36
C ILE A 250 -11.78 -0.25 0.03
N SER A 251 -10.60 -0.86 0.08
CA SER A 251 -9.97 -1.25 1.35
C SER A 251 -9.77 -0.07 2.29
N GLY A 252 -9.32 1.09 1.79
CA GLY A 252 -9.10 2.29 2.61
C GLY A 252 -10.37 2.80 3.29
N LEU A 253 -11.51 2.77 2.59
CA LEU A 253 -12.81 3.17 3.13
C LEU A 253 -13.39 2.11 4.09
N LEU A 254 -13.22 0.81 3.80
CA LEU A 254 -13.69 -0.26 4.69
C LEU A 254 -12.97 -0.24 6.03
N LEU A 255 -11.66 0.03 6.06
CA LEU A 255 -10.87 0.08 7.29
C LEU A 255 -11.43 1.07 8.31
N ILE A 256 -11.94 2.23 7.85
CA ILE A 256 -12.49 3.27 8.71
C ILE A 256 -13.99 3.09 9.01
N GLY A 257 -14.66 2.18 8.31
CA GLY A 257 -16.12 2.04 8.31
C GLY A 257 -16.70 1.84 9.70
N SER A 258 -16.05 1.05 10.56
CA SER A 258 -16.53 0.78 11.93
C SER A 258 -16.56 2.01 12.81
N ARG A 259 -15.77 3.05 12.53
CA ARG A 259 -15.69 4.28 13.31
C ARG A 259 -16.71 5.34 12.86
N LEU A 260 -17.34 5.13 11.70
CA LEU A 260 -18.37 6.03 11.20
C LEU A 260 -19.69 5.83 12.00
N PRO A 261 -20.42 6.90 12.31
CA PRO A 261 -21.76 6.80 12.87
C PRO A 261 -22.67 5.94 12.01
N GLY A 262 -23.27 4.87 12.57
CA GLY A 262 -24.09 3.92 11.82
C GLY A 262 -23.32 2.98 10.87
N GLY A 263 -22.02 3.15 10.74
CA GLY A 263 -21.19 2.33 9.85
C GLY A 263 -21.18 2.82 8.40
N LEU A 264 -20.78 1.94 7.46
CA LEU A 264 -20.58 2.22 6.05
C LEU A 264 -21.28 1.19 5.15
N GLU A 265 -21.98 1.64 4.13
CA GLU A 265 -22.35 0.86 2.96
C GLU A 265 -21.60 1.42 1.74
N LEU A 266 -20.64 0.66 1.23
CA LEU A 266 -19.79 1.05 0.09
C LEU A 266 -20.18 0.27 -1.16
N ARG A 267 -20.53 0.98 -2.23
CA ARG A 267 -20.86 0.42 -3.55
C ARG A 267 -19.77 0.73 -4.57
N HIS A 268 -19.33 -0.28 -5.29
CA HIS A 268 -18.49 -0.08 -6.46
C HIS A 268 -19.35 0.08 -7.72
N THR A 269 -19.11 1.18 -8.46
CA THR A 269 -19.89 1.55 -9.64
C THR A 269 -19.17 1.29 -10.97
N GLY A 270 -17.86 0.98 -10.92
CA GLY A 270 -17.06 0.77 -12.12
C GLY A 270 -17.35 -0.58 -12.81
N GLU A 271 -16.94 -0.70 -14.05
CA GLU A 271 -17.15 -1.91 -14.85
C GLU A 271 -16.32 -3.10 -14.36
N LYS A 272 -15.07 -2.84 -13.97
CA LYS A 272 -14.11 -3.88 -13.56
C LYS A 272 -13.99 -3.92 -12.04
N THR A 273 -14.33 -5.05 -11.44
CA THR A 273 -14.05 -5.26 -10.02
C THR A 273 -12.54 -5.47 -9.83
N PRO A 274 -11.87 -4.65 -9.00
CA PRO A 274 -10.46 -4.81 -8.74
C PRO A 274 -10.21 -6.07 -7.89
N SER A 275 -8.94 -6.38 -7.64
CA SER A 275 -8.49 -7.56 -6.89
C SER A 275 -9.35 -7.90 -5.66
N LEU A 276 -10.30 -8.82 -5.79
CA LEU A 276 -11.17 -9.32 -4.71
C LEU A 276 -10.38 -9.91 -3.54
N PRO A 277 -9.28 -10.68 -3.75
CA PRO A 277 -8.50 -11.20 -2.63
C PRO A 277 -8.04 -10.13 -1.63
N HIS A 278 -7.63 -8.95 -2.10
CA HIS A 278 -7.23 -7.86 -1.21
C HIS A 278 -8.41 -7.21 -0.47
N ILE A 279 -9.60 -7.20 -1.08
CA ILE A 279 -10.81 -6.70 -0.42
C ILE A 279 -11.28 -7.71 0.63
N ARG A 280 -11.30 -9.01 0.30
CA ARG A 280 -11.61 -10.10 1.24
C ARG A 280 -10.66 -10.09 2.45
N MET A 281 -9.36 -9.88 2.22
CA MET A 281 -8.37 -9.67 3.28
C MET A 281 -8.80 -8.52 4.21
N THR A 282 -9.18 -7.38 3.66
CA THR A 282 -9.64 -6.23 4.48
C THR A 282 -10.89 -6.55 5.27
N VAL A 283 -11.87 -7.23 4.67
CA VAL A 283 -13.10 -7.68 5.37
C VAL A 283 -12.75 -8.63 6.52
N ALA A 284 -11.85 -9.58 6.27
CA ALA A 284 -11.39 -10.51 7.30
C ALA A 284 -10.64 -9.80 8.44
N ASP A 285 -9.75 -8.85 8.11
CA ASP A 285 -8.98 -8.09 9.09
C ASP A 285 -9.87 -7.19 9.97
N VAL A 286 -10.87 -6.52 9.37
CA VAL A 286 -11.87 -5.73 10.12
C VAL A 286 -12.65 -6.62 11.06
N ASN A 287 -13.09 -7.82 10.60
CA ASN A 287 -13.80 -8.78 11.44
C ASN A 287 -12.89 -9.37 12.55
N GLY A 288 -11.62 -9.63 12.25
CA GLY A 288 -10.61 -10.03 13.24
C GLY A 288 -10.36 -8.97 14.32
N ALA A 289 -10.62 -7.70 14.01
CA ALA A 289 -10.57 -6.59 14.94
C ALA A 289 -11.92 -6.31 15.65
N SER A 290 -12.79 -7.30 15.75
CA SER A 290 -14.14 -7.18 16.33
C SER A 290 -15.09 -6.21 15.59
N GLY A 291 -14.78 -5.90 14.34
CA GLY A 291 -15.68 -5.20 13.44
C GLY A 291 -16.80 -6.12 12.92
N ASN A 292 -17.73 -5.54 12.20
CA ASN A 292 -18.82 -6.28 11.56
C ASN A 292 -18.84 -5.91 10.06
N ALA A 293 -18.00 -6.58 9.28
CA ALA A 293 -17.86 -6.35 7.85
C ALA A 293 -18.45 -7.51 7.03
N THR A 294 -19.21 -7.20 5.99
CA THR A 294 -19.80 -8.15 5.06
C THR A 294 -19.51 -7.75 3.62
N ALA A 295 -19.52 -8.72 2.70
CA ALA A 295 -19.31 -8.51 1.28
C ALA A 295 -20.44 -9.18 0.49
N ASP A 296 -21.09 -8.43 -0.38
CA ASP A 296 -21.94 -8.91 -1.45
C ASP A 296 -21.20 -8.62 -2.77
N GLU A 297 -20.42 -9.60 -3.20
CA GLU A 297 -19.54 -9.45 -4.37
C GLU A 297 -20.32 -9.41 -5.69
N GLU A 298 -21.49 -10.06 -5.73
CA GLU A 298 -22.35 -10.05 -6.89
C GLU A 298 -22.96 -8.66 -7.13
N SER A 299 -23.48 -8.05 -6.07
CA SER A 299 -24.00 -6.67 -6.11
C SER A 299 -22.92 -5.61 -6.01
N ARG A 300 -21.66 -6.01 -5.79
CA ARG A 300 -20.49 -5.13 -5.58
C ARG A 300 -20.70 -4.14 -4.44
N VAL A 301 -21.23 -4.64 -3.32
CA VAL A 301 -21.54 -3.85 -2.13
C VAL A 301 -20.82 -4.47 -0.91
N TRP A 302 -20.12 -3.65 -0.17
CA TRP A 302 -19.51 -4.01 1.09
C TRP A 302 -20.11 -3.18 2.20
N ARG A 303 -20.35 -3.80 3.37
CA ARG A 303 -20.89 -3.12 4.53
C ARG A 303 -20.00 -3.32 5.72
N VAL A 304 -19.84 -2.27 6.51
CA VAL A 304 -19.13 -2.32 7.81
C VAL A 304 -20.04 -1.67 8.82
N GLY A 305 -20.48 -2.43 9.81
CA GLY A 305 -21.30 -1.92 10.92
C GLY A 305 -20.48 -1.02 11.85
N HIS A 306 -21.15 -0.07 12.51
CA HIS A 306 -20.52 0.69 13.60
C HIS A 306 -20.11 -0.26 14.74
N ALA A 307 -18.85 -0.20 15.16
CA ALA A 307 -18.33 -1.02 16.25
C ALA A 307 -17.06 -0.37 16.85
N ALA A 308 -16.86 -0.56 18.13
CA ALA A 308 -15.58 -0.29 18.77
C ALA A 308 -14.58 -1.37 18.35
N LEU A 309 -13.63 -1.03 17.50
CA LEU A 309 -12.60 -1.98 17.07
C LEU A 309 -11.72 -2.40 18.24
N GLN A 310 -11.45 -3.69 18.32
CA GLN A 310 -10.63 -4.28 19.36
C GLN A 310 -9.77 -5.40 18.79
N LEU A 311 -8.51 -5.11 18.58
CA LEU A 311 -7.50 -6.12 18.29
C LEU A 311 -7.03 -6.80 19.59
N PRO A 312 -6.54 -8.04 19.53
CA PRO A 312 -5.75 -8.64 20.60
C PRO A 312 -4.58 -7.74 21.00
N GLU A 313 -4.15 -7.79 22.26
CA GLU A 313 -2.98 -7.02 22.74
C GLU A 313 -1.71 -7.31 21.94
N ARG A 314 -1.62 -8.53 21.39
CA ARG A 314 -0.54 -9.01 20.53
C ARG A 314 -1.09 -9.63 19.26
N VAL A 315 -0.68 -9.10 18.11
CA VAL A 315 -1.05 -9.60 16.79
C VAL A 315 0.22 -10.04 16.06
N VAL A 316 0.23 -11.26 15.56
CA VAL A 316 1.32 -11.78 14.72
C VAL A 316 0.96 -11.52 13.25
N VAL A 317 1.81 -10.79 12.56
CA VAL A 317 1.67 -10.56 11.12
C VAL A 317 2.13 -11.80 10.37
N GLU A 318 1.25 -12.40 9.57
CA GLU A 318 1.58 -13.58 8.79
C GLU A 318 2.67 -13.30 7.75
N PRO A 319 3.55 -14.28 7.47
CA PRO A 319 4.54 -14.18 6.40
C PRO A 319 3.91 -13.92 5.04
N ASP A 320 4.61 -13.19 4.18
CA ASP A 320 4.15 -12.88 2.83
C ASP A 320 4.42 -14.03 1.86
N LEU A 321 3.37 -14.77 1.51
CA LEU A 321 3.46 -15.88 0.55
C LEU A 321 3.92 -15.43 -0.84
N SER A 322 3.68 -14.18 -1.23
CA SER A 322 4.19 -13.63 -2.49
C SER A 322 5.72 -13.56 -2.48
N ASN A 323 6.31 -13.22 -1.32
CA ASN A 323 7.75 -13.23 -1.13
C ASN A 323 8.32 -14.66 -0.96
N ALA A 324 7.53 -15.62 -0.52
CA ALA A 324 7.93 -17.03 -0.43
C ALA A 324 8.00 -17.72 -1.80
N ALA A 325 7.17 -17.30 -2.76
CA ALA A 325 7.03 -17.98 -4.05
C ALA A 325 8.35 -18.17 -4.83
N PRO A 326 9.28 -17.19 -4.90
CA PRO A 326 10.58 -17.39 -5.55
C PRO A 326 11.42 -18.48 -4.91
N PHE A 327 11.40 -18.59 -3.58
CA PHE A 327 12.15 -19.60 -2.84
C PHE A 327 11.54 -21.00 -3.02
N LEU A 328 10.21 -21.10 -3.00
CA LEU A 328 9.51 -22.35 -3.30
C LEU A 328 9.76 -22.81 -4.73
N GLY A 329 9.73 -21.88 -5.70
CA GLY A 329 10.06 -22.15 -7.09
C GLY A 329 11.50 -22.62 -7.26
N ALA A 330 12.46 -22.01 -6.56
CA ALA A 330 13.87 -22.39 -6.59
C ALA A 330 14.12 -23.79 -6.01
N ALA A 331 13.32 -24.22 -5.04
CA ALA A 331 13.43 -25.57 -4.45
C ALA A 331 12.97 -26.70 -5.38
N LEU A 332 12.29 -26.37 -6.49
CA LEU A 332 11.79 -27.36 -7.47
C LEU A 332 12.73 -27.54 -8.67
N ILE A 333 13.82 -26.78 -8.75
CA ILE A 333 14.80 -26.79 -9.84
C ILE A 333 16.10 -27.42 -9.35
#